data_d00de48cd9c49230a482038ff03ac3ed
#
_entry.id   d00de48cd9c49230a482038ff03ac3ed
#
_cell.length_a   1.000
_cell.length_b   1.000
_cell.length_c   1.000
_cell.angle_alpha   90.00
_cell.angle_beta   90.00
_cell.angle_gamma   90.00
#
_symmetry.space_group_name_H-M   'P 1'
#
loop_
_entity.id
_entity.type
_entity.pdbx_description
1 polymer ?
#
loop_
_entity_poly.entity_id
_entity_poly.type
_entity_poly.pdbx_seq_one_letter_code
_entity_poly.pdbx_strand_id
1 'polypeptide(L)'
;TIEQRQSLEKLFSHLTGVNAWLNLTRLTTPAEYLKFHVFDSLTILNLVQEMTAPGDRILDLGTGGGYPGLPLATWLTDRPFILLDSRRKKIEFLQHTIKLLPESDLEATCFRGREVKHHRPDLYRNCALVTARAVGAASENLLDAAELLKNNGCLIMMKGPNFLKDEGEDFEIACKRTGFELQDILPIALDDQDPDRYIVIVKNKPKKLPARYTNRRRRIK
;
A
#
# COMPACT_ATOMS: atom_id res chain seq x y z
N THR A 1 22.21 0.53 -4.44
CA THR A 1 23.04 1.27 -5.43
C THR A 1 23.28 2.70 -4.97
N ILE A 2 24.21 3.41 -5.63
CA ILE A 2 24.47 4.85 -5.38
C ILE A 2 23.22 5.67 -5.74
N GLU A 3 22.54 5.34 -6.80
CA GLU A 3 21.33 6.02 -7.28
C GLU A 3 20.18 5.93 -6.28
N GLN A 4 19.96 4.76 -5.70
CA GLN A 4 18.95 4.56 -4.64
C GLN A 4 19.25 5.41 -3.41
N ARG A 5 20.51 5.47 -2.99
CA ARG A 5 20.92 6.33 -1.88
C ARG A 5 20.67 7.81 -2.19
N GLN A 6 21.04 8.29 -3.36
CA GLN A 6 20.81 9.66 -3.78
C GLN A 6 19.30 9.99 -3.84
N SER A 7 18.49 9.05 -4.29
CA SER A 7 17.02 9.18 -4.28
C SER A 7 16.47 9.35 -2.87
N LEU A 8 16.92 8.53 -1.92
CA LEU A 8 16.51 8.65 -0.51
C LEU A 8 16.98 9.96 0.14
N GLU A 9 18.16 10.44 -0.16
CA GLU A 9 18.69 11.73 0.32
C GLU A 9 17.84 12.91 -0.20
N LYS A 10 17.43 12.87 -1.47
CA LYS A 10 16.50 13.86 -2.05
C LYS A 10 15.14 13.83 -1.37
N LEU A 11 14.58 12.62 -1.16
CA LEU A 11 13.29 12.43 -0.47
C LEU A 11 13.33 12.98 0.96
N PHE A 12 14.40 12.69 1.70
CA PHE A 12 14.59 13.20 3.06
C PHE A 12 14.66 14.74 3.09
N SER A 13 15.50 15.33 2.24
CA SER A 13 15.67 16.77 2.15
C SER A 13 14.35 17.48 1.79
N HIS A 14 13.59 16.91 0.86
CA HIS A 14 12.29 17.45 0.49
C HIS A 14 11.26 17.33 1.62
N LEU A 15 11.18 16.15 2.24
CA LEU A 15 10.28 15.90 3.37
C LEU A 15 10.54 16.89 4.52
N THR A 16 11.80 17.04 4.95
CA THR A 16 12.15 17.92 6.07
C THR A 16 11.92 19.38 5.74
N GLY A 17 12.20 19.81 4.51
CA GLY A 17 11.95 21.18 4.05
C GLY A 17 10.48 21.59 4.06
N VAL A 18 9.57 20.64 3.82
CA VAL A 18 8.12 20.90 3.76
C VAL A 18 7.41 20.55 5.06
N ASN A 19 7.99 19.69 5.89
CA ASN A 19 7.36 19.17 7.10
C ASN A 19 6.96 20.24 8.12
N ALA A 20 7.71 21.34 8.19
CA ALA A 20 7.39 22.47 9.08
C ALA A 20 6.01 23.09 8.82
N TRP A 21 5.48 22.95 7.60
CA TRP A 21 4.21 23.52 7.16
C TRP A 21 3.08 22.49 7.07
N LEU A 22 3.40 21.23 6.76
CA LEU A 22 2.40 20.19 6.48
C LEU A 22 2.24 19.17 7.60
N ASN A 23 3.14 19.12 8.60
CA ASN A 23 3.12 18.13 9.67
C ASN A 23 2.95 16.68 9.15
N LEU A 24 3.73 16.31 8.14
CA LEU A 24 3.65 15.01 7.48
C LEU A 24 4.16 13.88 8.38
N THR A 25 5.19 14.18 9.18
CA THR A 25 5.82 13.22 10.08
C THR A 25 6.35 13.93 11.35
N ARG A 26 6.48 13.16 12.42
CA ARG A 26 7.20 13.58 13.65
C ARG A 26 8.68 13.16 13.61
N LEU A 27 9.07 12.34 12.65
CA LEU A 27 10.41 11.78 12.50
C LEU A 27 11.22 12.73 11.61
N THR A 28 12.08 13.55 12.22
CA THR A 28 12.76 14.66 11.54
C THR A 28 14.28 14.50 11.46
N THR A 29 14.84 13.52 12.18
CA THR A 29 16.27 13.22 12.10
C THR A 29 16.57 12.23 10.96
N PRO A 30 17.79 12.26 10.36
CA PRO A 30 18.17 11.29 9.33
C PRO A 30 18.10 9.83 9.81
N ALA A 31 18.46 9.57 11.07
CA ALA A 31 18.44 8.23 11.64
C ALA A 31 17.00 7.69 11.77
N GLU A 32 16.09 8.50 12.32
CA GLU A 32 14.66 8.14 12.40
C GLU A 32 14.03 7.95 11.02
N TYR A 33 14.36 8.84 10.07
CA TYR A 33 13.89 8.72 8.70
C TYR A 33 14.32 7.39 8.07
N LEU A 34 15.61 7.06 8.18
CA LEU A 34 16.12 5.80 7.64
C LEU A 34 15.48 4.59 8.31
N LYS A 35 15.37 4.58 9.64
CA LYS A 35 14.83 3.45 10.39
C LYS A 35 13.33 3.28 10.15
N PHE A 36 12.53 4.32 10.42
CA PHE A 36 11.07 4.20 10.51
C PHE A 36 10.32 4.55 9.22
N HIS A 37 11.00 5.17 8.24
CA HIS A 37 10.39 5.39 6.92
C HIS A 37 10.99 4.48 5.86
N VAL A 38 12.32 4.43 5.75
CA VAL A 38 12.97 3.66 4.67
C VAL A 38 13.03 2.18 5.01
N PHE A 39 13.73 1.79 6.09
CA PHE A 39 13.90 0.38 6.42
C PHE A 39 12.58 -0.31 6.74
N ASP A 40 11.71 0.33 7.51
CA ASP A 40 10.36 -0.17 7.77
C ASP A 40 9.62 -0.46 6.45
N SER A 41 9.63 0.46 5.49
CA SER A 41 9.01 0.25 4.18
C SER A 41 9.65 -0.89 3.39
N LEU A 42 10.96 -1.05 3.46
CA LEU A 42 11.69 -2.07 2.71
C LEU A 42 11.59 -3.48 3.33
N THR A 43 11.06 -3.62 4.55
CA THR A 43 10.81 -4.94 5.15
C THR A 43 9.87 -5.81 4.29
N ILE A 44 9.00 -5.20 3.50
CA ILE A 44 8.08 -5.91 2.60
C ILE A 44 8.58 -5.99 1.15
N LEU A 45 9.79 -5.51 0.84
CA LEU A 45 10.29 -5.44 -0.54
C LEU A 45 10.29 -6.80 -1.25
N ASN A 46 10.84 -7.83 -0.61
CA ASN A 46 10.89 -9.18 -1.19
C ASN A 46 9.49 -9.75 -1.42
N LEU A 47 8.57 -9.55 -0.47
CA LEU A 47 7.17 -9.98 -0.61
C LEU A 47 6.49 -9.30 -1.80
N VAL A 48 6.69 -7.98 -1.95
CA VAL A 48 6.16 -7.23 -3.09
C VAL A 48 6.73 -7.76 -4.40
N GLN A 49 8.04 -8.03 -4.45
CA GLN A 49 8.72 -8.53 -5.63
C GLN A 49 8.25 -9.94 -6.03
N GLU A 50 8.03 -10.82 -5.06
CA GLU A 50 7.53 -12.19 -5.29
C GLU A 50 6.05 -12.23 -5.71
N MET A 51 5.24 -11.28 -5.20
CA MET A 51 3.79 -11.24 -5.45
C MET A 51 3.41 -10.45 -6.70
N THR A 52 4.35 -9.77 -7.35
CA THR A 52 4.10 -8.93 -8.53
C THR A 52 5.11 -9.20 -9.63
N ALA A 53 4.69 -9.04 -10.89
CA ALA A 53 5.56 -9.07 -12.06
C ALA A 53 5.88 -7.65 -12.56
N PRO A 54 6.94 -7.47 -13.39
CA PRO A 54 7.15 -6.21 -14.12
C PRO A 54 5.88 -5.73 -14.83
N GLY A 55 5.56 -4.43 -14.69
CA GLY A 55 4.35 -3.83 -15.22
C GLY A 55 3.07 -4.01 -14.38
N ASP A 56 3.08 -4.83 -13.32
CA ASP A 56 1.95 -4.93 -12.38
C ASP A 56 1.78 -3.64 -11.58
N ARG A 57 0.54 -3.14 -11.51
CA ARG A 57 0.21 -1.94 -10.73
C ARG A 57 0.20 -2.24 -9.24
N ILE A 58 0.94 -1.43 -8.49
CA ILE A 58 0.99 -1.45 -7.03
C ILE A 58 0.37 -0.15 -6.52
N LEU A 59 -0.54 -0.23 -5.55
CA LEU A 59 -1.18 0.93 -4.97
C LEU A 59 -0.87 1.01 -3.47
N ASP A 60 -0.36 2.16 -3.03
CA ASP A 60 -0.12 2.45 -1.61
C ASP A 60 -1.33 3.21 -1.04
N LEU A 61 -2.15 2.50 -0.28
CA LEU A 61 -3.41 3.01 0.30
C LEU A 61 -3.14 3.81 1.56
N GLY A 62 -3.61 5.06 1.57
CA GLY A 62 -3.38 5.96 2.69
C GLY A 62 -1.91 6.32 2.85
N THR A 63 -1.21 6.50 1.73
CA THR A 63 0.24 6.66 1.61
C THR A 63 0.87 7.74 2.51
N GLY A 64 0.10 8.72 2.96
CA GLY A 64 0.57 9.76 3.86
C GLY A 64 1.69 10.61 3.25
N GLY A 65 2.88 10.51 3.81
CA GLY A 65 4.11 11.12 3.31
C GLY A 65 4.78 10.32 2.19
N GLY A 66 4.11 9.28 1.65
CA GLY A 66 4.64 8.43 0.59
C GLY A 66 5.20 7.09 1.07
N TYR A 67 4.74 6.57 2.22
CA TYR A 67 5.30 5.36 2.83
C TYR A 67 4.26 4.28 3.04
N PRO A 68 4.53 3.04 2.57
CA PRO A 68 5.79 2.50 2.03
C PRO A 68 6.06 2.76 0.53
N GLY A 69 5.16 3.39 -0.23
CA GLY A 69 5.19 3.47 -1.68
C GLY A 69 6.47 4.07 -2.28
N LEU A 70 6.94 5.23 -1.79
CA LEU A 70 8.15 5.90 -2.33
C LEU A 70 9.42 5.04 -2.19
N PRO A 71 9.76 4.51 -1.00
CA PRO A 71 10.92 3.62 -0.90
C PRO A 71 10.80 2.40 -1.80
N LEU A 72 9.65 1.73 -1.86
CA LEU A 72 9.45 0.56 -2.71
C LEU A 72 9.65 0.90 -4.19
N ALA A 73 9.11 2.02 -4.66
CA ALA A 73 9.24 2.45 -6.05
C ALA A 73 10.69 2.77 -6.46
N THR A 74 11.57 3.17 -5.54
CA THR A 74 13.00 3.36 -5.83
C THR A 74 13.75 2.06 -6.06
N TRP A 75 13.21 0.92 -5.62
CA TRP A 75 13.77 -0.43 -5.83
C TRP A 75 13.09 -1.19 -6.96
N LEU A 76 11.81 -0.91 -7.21
CA LEU A 76 10.96 -1.62 -8.18
C LEU A 76 10.54 -0.67 -9.32
N THR A 77 11.52 -0.14 -10.05
CA THR A 77 11.31 0.87 -11.10
C THR A 77 10.58 0.33 -12.34
N ASP A 78 10.45 -1.00 -12.44
CA ASP A 78 9.75 -1.70 -13.52
C ASP A 78 8.25 -1.91 -13.25
N ARG A 79 7.72 -1.32 -12.17
CA ARG A 79 6.30 -1.42 -11.75
C ARG A 79 5.69 -0.04 -11.53
N PRO A 80 4.49 0.23 -12.07
CA PRO A 80 3.75 1.46 -11.76
C PRO A 80 3.29 1.49 -10.31
N PHE A 81 3.63 2.56 -9.57
CA PHE A 81 3.16 2.81 -8.21
C PHE A 81 2.15 3.95 -8.15
N ILE A 82 1.01 3.71 -7.54
CA ILE A 82 -0.03 4.70 -7.29
C ILE A 82 -0.06 5.04 -5.80
N LEU A 83 0.24 6.29 -5.46
CA LEU A 83 0.20 6.81 -4.10
C LEU A 83 -1.18 7.42 -3.85
N LEU A 84 -2.00 6.79 -3.02
CA LEU A 84 -3.37 7.20 -2.74
C LEU A 84 -3.51 7.72 -1.31
N ASP A 85 -4.02 8.94 -1.14
CA ASP A 85 -4.46 9.49 0.15
C ASP A 85 -5.73 10.33 -0.05
N SER A 86 -6.61 10.37 0.93
CA SER A 86 -7.82 11.19 0.90
C SER A 86 -7.57 12.67 1.23
N ARG A 87 -6.37 13.02 1.69
CA ARG A 87 -6.00 14.36 2.11
C ARG A 87 -5.28 15.10 0.99
N ARG A 88 -5.94 16.06 0.38
CA ARG A 88 -5.44 16.83 -0.77
C ARG A 88 -4.05 17.43 -0.56
N LYS A 89 -3.80 18.04 0.60
CA LYS A 89 -2.48 18.65 0.91
C LYS A 89 -1.32 17.64 0.86
N LYS A 90 -1.57 16.37 1.27
CA LYS A 90 -0.56 15.32 1.18
C LYS A 90 -0.29 14.92 -0.27
N ILE A 91 -1.34 14.84 -1.09
CA ILE A 91 -1.20 14.54 -2.51
C ILE A 91 -0.48 15.67 -3.26
N GLU A 92 -0.77 16.92 -2.96
CA GLU A 92 -0.04 18.07 -3.51
C GLU A 92 1.47 17.98 -3.18
N PHE A 93 1.82 17.64 -1.94
CA PHE A 93 3.21 17.35 -1.56
C PHE A 93 3.79 16.21 -2.40
N LEU A 94 3.09 15.07 -2.51
CA LEU A 94 3.57 13.90 -3.26
C LEU A 94 3.73 14.19 -4.76
N GLN A 95 2.87 15.00 -5.36
CA GLN A 95 2.99 15.43 -6.76
C GLN A 95 4.29 16.24 -7.04
N HIS A 96 4.84 16.92 -6.04
CA HIS A 96 6.16 17.52 -6.14
C HIS A 96 7.26 16.50 -5.86
N THR A 97 7.05 15.62 -4.88
CA THR A 97 8.01 14.60 -4.47
C THR A 97 8.33 13.61 -5.58
N ILE A 98 7.32 13.13 -6.33
CA ILE A 98 7.52 12.14 -7.41
C ILE A 98 8.41 12.67 -8.55
N LYS A 99 8.47 13.98 -8.75
CA LYS A 99 9.37 14.60 -9.74
C LYS A 99 10.86 14.46 -9.39
N LEU A 100 11.16 14.13 -8.14
CA LEU A 100 12.55 13.87 -7.68
C LEU A 100 13.02 12.46 -8.03
N LEU A 101 12.09 11.58 -8.46
CA LEU A 101 12.31 10.17 -8.77
C LEU A 101 11.95 9.86 -10.24
N PRO A 102 12.59 10.47 -11.21
CA PRO A 102 12.20 10.34 -12.63
C PRO A 102 12.36 8.93 -13.20
N GLU A 103 13.16 8.08 -12.56
CA GLU A 103 13.36 6.68 -12.94
C GLU A 103 12.22 5.74 -12.48
N SER A 104 11.33 6.24 -11.59
CA SER A 104 10.22 5.46 -11.06
C SER A 104 8.92 5.87 -11.73
N ASP A 105 8.09 4.89 -12.11
CA ASP A 105 6.73 5.15 -12.61
C ASP A 105 5.79 5.38 -11.41
N LEU A 106 5.62 6.65 -11.06
CA LEU A 106 4.91 7.11 -9.86
C LEU A 106 3.78 8.06 -10.20
N GLU A 107 2.62 7.81 -9.63
CA GLU A 107 1.46 8.70 -9.68
C GLU A 107 0.92 8.95 -8.26
N ALA A 108 0.48 10.19 -7.97
CA ALA A 108 -0.19 10.55 -6.71
C ALA A 108 -1.60 11.03 -6.98
N THR A 109 -2.61 10.45 -6.30
CA THR A 109 -4.02 10.69 -6.55
C THR A 109 -4.85 10.81 -5.26
N CYS A 110 -5.90 11.66 -5.28
CA CYS A 110 -6.66 12.06 -4.09
C CYS A 110 -8.11 11.57 -4.14
N PHE A 111 -8.41 10.45 -3.46
CA PHE A 111 -9.76 9.95 -3.19
C PHE A 111 -9.71 8.88 -2.09
N ARG A 112 -10.86 8.35 -1.67
CA ARG A 112 -10.92 7.18 -0.78
C ARG A 112 -10.99 5.90 -1.60
N GLY A 113 -10.33 4.82 -1.18
CA GLY A 113 -10.27 3.57 -1.94
C GLY A 113 -11.62 3.08 -2.46
N ARG A 114 -12.69 3.17 -1.64
CA ARG A 114 -14.09 2.84 -2.02
C ARG A 114 -14.68 3.69 -3.14
N GLU A 115 -14.11 4.88 -3.39
CA GLU A 115 -14.61 5.84 -4.39
C GLU A 115 -13.92 5.68 -5.75
N VAL A 116 -13.04 4.69 -5.88
CA VAL A 116 -12.22 4.46 -7.07
C VAL A 116 -13.03 4.41 -8.36
N LYS A 117 -14.21 3.83 -8.36
CA LYS A 117 -15.08 3.73 -9.53
C LYS A 117 -15.47 5.10 -10.11
N HIS A 118 -15.60 6.10 -9.25
CA HIS A 118 -16.00 7.46 -9.66
C HIS A 118 -14.80 8.31 -10.04
N HIS A 119 -13.67 8.16 -9.37
CA HIS A 119 -12.49 9.00 -9.57
C HIS A 119 -11.50 8.42 -10.56
N ARG A 120 -11.29 7.09 -10.52
CA ARG A 120 -10.28 6.37 -11.31
C ARG A 120 -10.80 4.99 -11.71
N PRO A 121 -11.76 4.94 -12.67
CA PRO A 121 -12.31 3.66 -13.15
C PRO A 121 -11.25 2.69 -13.69
N ASP A 122 -10.13 3.23 -14.19
CA ASP A 122 -8.97 2.46 -14.68
C ASP A 122 -8.24 1.68 -13.57
N LEU A 123 -8.34 2.13 -12.31
CA LEU A 123 -7.79 1.45 -11.14
C LEU A 123 -8.77 0.47 -10.49
N TYR A 124 -10.05 0.54 -10.86
CA TYR A 124 -11.08 -0.32 -10.29
C TYR A 124 -10.78 -1.79 -10.60
N ARG A 125 -10.50 -2.56 -9.54
CA ARG A 125 -10.11 -3.99 -9.59
C ARG A 125 -8.98 -4.27 -10.59
N ASN A 126 -8.00 -3.39 -10.64
CA ASN A 126 -6.90 -3.46 -11.59
C ASN A 126 -5.50 -3.31 -10.97
N CYS A 127 -5.39 -3.30 -9.64
CA CYS A 127 -4.12 -3.36 -8.95
C CYS A 127 -3.74 -4.80 -8.61
N ALA A 128 -2.49 -5.19 -8.86
CA ALA A 128 -1.98 -6.50 -8.49
C ALA A 128 -1.73 -6.62 -7.00
N LEU A 129 -1.29 -5.52 -6.40
CA LEU A 129 -0.97 -5.44 -4.99
C LEU A 129 -1.41 -4.07 -4.44
N VAL A 130 -1.91 -4.09 -3.22
CA VAL A 130 -2.17 -2.91 -2.41
C VAL A 130 -1.32 -3.01 -1.15
N THR A 131 -0.63 -1.94 -0.78
CA THR A 131 0.04 -1.79 0.52
C THR A 131 -0.75 -0.83 1.39
N ALA A 132 -0.71 -1.01 2.71
CA ALA A 132 -1.30 -0.09 3.67
C ALA A 132 -0.46 -0.05 4.95
N ARG A 133 -0.04 1.15 5.38
CA ARG A 133 0.73 1.37 6.61
C ARG A 133 0.13 2.49 7.43
N ALA A 134 -0.16 2.20 8.71
CA ALA A 134 -0.75 3.17 9.65
C ALA A 134 -2.05 3.83 9.13
N VAL A 135 -2.84 3.09 8.38
CA VAL A 135 -4.13 3.51 7.82
C VAL A 135 -5.25 2.80 8.56
N GLY A 136 -5.94 3.50 9.46
CA GLY A 136 -7.14 3.03 10.13
C GLY A 136 -7.17 1.56 10.55
N ALA A 137 -8.37 1.03 10.77
CA ALA A 137 -8.57 -0.38 11.09
C ALA A 137 -8.31 -1.30 9.88
N ALA A 138 -7.84 -2.51 10.14
CA ALA A 138 -7.60 -3.52 9.10
C ALA A 138 -8.88 -3.87 8.33
N SER A 139 -10.03 -3.92 9.02
CA SER A 139 -11.35 -4.16 8.42
C SER A 139 -11.72 -3.11 7.37
N GLU A 140 -11.39 -1.84 7.60
CA GLU A 140 -11.61 -0.75 6.65
C GLU A 140 -10.67 -0.86 5.44
N ASN A 141 -9.41 -1.22 5.67
CA ASN A 141 -8.45 -1.43 4.59
C ASN A 141 -8.87 -2.57 3.64
N LEU A 142 -9.50 -3.63 4.17
CA LEU A 142 -10.07 -4.71 3.37
C LEU A 142 -11.20 -4.21 2.46
N LEU A 143 -12.08 -3.34 2.97
CA LEU A 143 -13.17 -2.78 2.18
C LEU A 143 -12.66 -1.89 1.04
N ASP A 144 -11.66 -1.06 1.30
CA ASP A 144 -11.04 -0.22 0.27
C ASP A 144 -10.27 -1.08 -0.76
N ALA A 145 -9.49 -2.06 -0.30
CA ALA A 145 -8.72 -2.95 -1.17
C ALA A 145 -9.60 -3.83 -2.07
N ALA A 146 -10.81 -4.21 -1.62
CA ALA A 146 -11.75 -5.00 -2.42
C ALA A 146 -12.21 -4.31 -3.71
N GLU A 147 -12.20 -2.97 -3.73
CA GLU A 147 -12.53 -2.19 -4.91
C GLU A 147 -11.30 -1.91 -5.81
N LEU A 148 -10.09 -2.06 -5.27
CA LEU A 148 -8.82 -1.75 -5.95
C LEU A 148 -8.16 -2.99 -6.56
N LEU A 149 -8.18 -4.13 -5.84
CA LEU A 149 -7.44 -5.33 -6.22
C LEU A 149 -8.10 -6.12 -7.33
N LYS A 150 -7.31 -6.50 -8.33
CA LYS A 150 -7.70 -7.53 -9.30
C LYS A 150 -7.96 -8.88 -8.62
N ASN A 151 -8.61 -9.80 -9.31
CA ASN A 151 -8.75 -11.17 -8.82
C ASN A 151 -7.37 -11.78 -8.55
N ASN A 152 -7.22 -12.45 -7.42
CA ASN A 152 -5.96 -13.00 -6.90
C ASN A 152 -4.89 -11.95 -6.55
N GLY A 153 -5.20 -10.66 -6.60
CA GLY A 153 -4.32 -9.61 -6.07
C GLY A 153 -4.21 -9.69 -4.55
N CYS A 154 -3.15 -9.13 -4.00
CA CYS A 154 -2.85 -9.20 -2.57
C CYS A 154 -2.90 -7.84 -1.90
N LEU A 155 -3.34 -7.80 -0.64
CA LEU A 155 -3.18 -6.67 0.26
C LEU A 155 -2.12 -7.03 1.31
N ILE A 156 -1.12 -6.17 1.45
CA ILE A 156 -0.12 -6.23 2.51
C ILE A 156 -0.39 -5.06 3.47
N MET A 157 -0.69 -5.37 4.72
CA MET A 157 -0.86 -4.36 5.77
C MET A 157 0.30 -4.41 6.75
N MET A 158 0.90 -3.25 7.01
CA MET A 158 1.95 -3.07 8.02
C MET A 158 1.30 -2.55 9.30
N LYS A 159 1.14 -3.41 10.29
CA LYS A 159 0.39 -3.16 11.52
C LYS A 159 1.32 -3.06 12.73
N GLY A 160 0.88 -2.30 13.74
CA GLY A 160 1.60 -2.14 15.01
C GLY A 160 1.47 -3.35 15.94
N PRO A 161 2.15 -3.31 17.11
CA PRO A 161 2.26 -4.43 18.05
C PRO A 161 0.90 -4.89 18.62
N ASN A 162 -0.06 -4.01 18.72
CA ASN A 162 -1.36 -4.31 19.30
C ASN A 162 -2.38 -4.89 18.30
N PHE A 163 -2.00 -5.09 17.02
CA PHE A 163 -2.92 -5.50 15.97
C PHE A 163 -3.77 -6.73 16.34
N LEU A 164 -3.12 -7.82 16.77
CA LEU A 164 -3.83 -9.06 17.09
C LEU A 164 -4.81 -8.89 18.26
N LYS A 165 -4.42 -8.09 19.25
CA LYS A 165 -5.25 -7.83 20.43
C LYS A 165 -6.43 -6.91 20.13
N ASP A 166 -6.19 -5.84 19.40
CA ASP A 166 -7.15 -4.74 19.25
C ASP A 166 -8.04 -4.90 18.01
N GLU A 167 -7.56 -5.57 16.96
CA GLU A 167 -8.25 -5.67 15.66
C GLU A 167 -8.49 -7.11 15.17
N GLY A 168 -7.89 -8.14 15.80
CA GLY A 168 -7.85 -9.51 15.28
C GLY A 168 -9.22 -10.10 14.98
N GLU A 169 -10.21 -9.97 15.89
CA GLU A 169 -11.56 -10.50 15.72
C GLU A 169 -12.32 -9.77 14.59
N ASP A 170 -12.32 -8.44 14.60
CA ASP A 170 -12.97 -7.63 13.57
C ASP A 170 -12.35 -7.86 12.18
N PHE A 171 -11.03 -8.08 12.13
CA PHE A 171 -10.32 -8.40 10.91
C PHE A 171 -10.77 -9.75 10.33
N GLU A 172 -10.88 -10.80 11.14
CA GLU A 172 -11.35 -12.11 10.67
C GLU A 172 -12.79 -12.06 10.13
N ILE A 173 -13.68 -11.33 10.82
CA ILE A 173 -15.05 -11.11 10.37
C ILE A 173 -15.05 -10.37 9.02
N ALA A 174 -14.22 -9.34 8.88
CA ALA A 174 -14.10 -8.55 7.67
C ALA A 174 -13.55 -9.38 6.49
N CYS A 175 -12.56 -10.26 6.71
CA CYS A 175 -12.07 -11.19 5.69
C CYS A 175 -13.19 -12.06 5.14
N LYS A 176 -14.00 -12.66 6.01
CA LYS A 176 -15.16 -13.48 5.59
C LYS A 176 -16.19 -12.69 4.78
N ARG A 177 -16.46 -11.46 5.16
CA ARG A 177 -17.43 -10.57 4.47
C ARG A 177 -16.96 -10.09 3.11
N THR A 178 -15.68 -9.76 2.99
CA THR A 178 -15.09 -9.22 1.78
C THR A 178 -14.67 -10.32 0.78
N GLY A 179 -14.48 -11.54 1.25
CA GLY A 179 -13.99 -12.68 0.47
C GLY A 179 -12.46 -12.71 0.35
N PHE A 180 -11.77 -11.97 1.21
CA PHE A 180 -10.33 -12.13 1.35
C PHE A 180 -9.96 -13.39 2.12
N GLU A 181 -8.87 -14.00 1.72
CA GLU A 181 -8.25 -15.13 2.42
C GLU A 181 -6.95 -14.67 3.07
N LEU A 182 -6.87 -14.87 4.38
CA LEU A 182 -5.63 -14.67 5.11
C LEU A 182 -4.58 -15.66 4.59
N GLN A 183 -3.43 -15.14 4.19
CA GLN A 183 -2.28 -15.95 3.74
C GLN A 183 -1.28 -16.11 4.88
N ASP A 184 -0.91 -14.99 5.52
CA ASP A 184 0.08 -15.01 6.60
C ASP A 184 -0.03 -13.79 7.52
N ILE A 185 0.52 -13.92 8.75
CA ILE A 185 0.78 -12.85 9.70
C ILE A 185 2.20 -13.03 10.20
N LEU A 186 3.12 -12.23 9.68
CA LEU A 186 4.54 -12.30 9.97
C LEU A 186 4.93 -11.27 11.03
N PRO A 187 5.43 -11.69 12.21
CA PRO A 187 6.02 -10.78 13.16
C PRO A 187 7.33 -10.25 12.60
N ILE A 188 7.57 -8.95 12.73
CA ILE A 188 8.85 -8.31 12.39
C ILE A 188 9.26 -7.33 13.48
N ALA A 189 10.58 -7.21 13.70
CA ALA A 189 11.20 -6.17 14.48
C ALA A 189 12.20 -5.41 13.60
N LEU A 190 12.31 -4.10 13.79
CA LEU A 190 13.32 -3.30 13.08
C LEU A 190 14.67 -3.36 13.77
N ASP A 191 14.66 -3.57 15.07
CA ASP A 191 15.82 -3.91 15.91
C ASP A 191 15.35 -4.56 17.22
N ASP A 192 16.29 -4.93 18.09
CA ASP A 192 16.04 -5.63 19.37
C ASP A 192 15.28 -4.77 20.41
N GLN A 193 15.14 -3.47 20.18
CA GLN A 193 14.51 -2.53 21.11
C GLN A 193 13.09 -2.12 20.67
N ASP A 194 12.73 -2.35 19.40
CA ASP A 194 11.41 -2.02 18.90
C ASP A 194 10.39 -3.13 19.23
N PRO A 195 9.16 -2.75 19.59
CA PRO A 195 8.10 -3.73 19.77
C PRO A 195 7.82 -4.44 18.43
N ASP A 196 7.46 -5.71 18.52
CA ASP A 196 7.04 -6.51 17.39
C ASP A 196 5.95 -5.78 16.58
N ARG A 197 6.08 -5.87 15.27
CA ARG A 197 5.09 -5.38 14.30
C ARG A 197 4.61 -6.56 13.48
N TYR A 198 3.54 -6.36 12.73
CA TYR A 198 2.98 -7.44 11.92
C TYR A 198 2.88 -7.02 10.46
N ILE A 199 3.35 -7.88 9.58
CA ILE A 199 3.00 -7.86 8.16
C ILE A 199 1.86 -8.84 7.97
N VAL A 200 0.68 -8.32 7.64
CA VAL A 200 -0.54 -9.11 7.42
C VAL A 200 -0.80 -9.20 5.93
N ILE A 201 -0.83 -10.43 5.41
CA ILE A 201 -0.98 -10.70 3.98
C ILE A 201 -2.33 -11.37 3.74
N VAL A 202 -3.15 -10.76 2.90
CA VAL A 202 -4.42 -11.33 2.46
C VAL A 202 -4.55 -11.33 0.94
N LYS A 203 -5.23 -12.33 0.41
CA LYS A 203 -5.45 -12.52 -1.03
C LYS A 203 -6.92 -12.31 -1.38
N ASN A 204 -7.19 -11.49 -2.40
CA ASN A 204 -8.52 -11.26 -2.94
C ASN A 204 -8.93 -12.47 -3.80
N LYS A 205 -9.78 -13.34 -3.28
CA LYS A 205 -10.28 -14.48 -4.06
C LYS A 205 -11.40 -14.06 -5.02
N PRO A 206 -11.44 -14.62 -6.22
CA PRO A 206 -12.55 -14.38 -7.13
C PRO A 206 -13.85 -14.82 -6.47
N LYS A 207 -14.82 -13.92 -6.36
CA LYS A 207 -16.18 -14.28 -5.91
C LYS A 207 -16.72 -15.33 -6.88
N LYS A 208 -16.98 -16.54 -6.41
CA LYS A 208 -17.71 -17.56 -7.19
C LYS A 208 -19.06 -16.96 -7.56
N LEU A 209 -19.27 -16.66 -8.84
CA LEU A 209 -20.60 -16.30 -9.32
C LEU A 209 -21.56 -17.46 -8.99
N PRO A 210 -22.74 -17.19 -8.40
CA PRO A 210 -23.73 -18.23 -8.18
C PRO A 210 -23.99 -18.97 -9.49
N ALA A 211 -24.07 -20.29 -9.46
CA ALA A 211 -24.21 -21.16 -10.64
C ALA A 211 -25.36 -20.76 -11.60
N ARG A 212 -26.29 -19.93 -11.15
CA ARG A 212 -27.40 -19.38 -11.97
C ARG A 212 -26.92 -18.44 -13.09
N TYR A 213 -25.70 -17.88 -13.02
CA TYR A 213 -25.20 -16.95 -14.05
C TYR A 213 -24.30 -17.63 -15.11
N THR A 214 -23.80 -18.83 -14.86
CA THR A 214 -22.94 -19.56 -15.82
C THR A 214 -23.73 -20.20 -16.96
N ASN A 215 -25.04 -20.44 -16.80
CA ASN A 215 -25.88 -21.09 -17.80
C ASN A 215 -26.51 -20.15 -18.87
N ARG A 216 -26.42 -18.82 -18.71
CA ARG A 216 -26.98 -17.89 -19.71
C ARG A 216 -26.13 -17.69 -20.97
N ARG A 217 -24.83 -18.00 -20.94
CA ARG A 217 -23.94 -17.88 -22.13
C ARG A 217 -23.98 -19.09 -23.07
N ARG A 218 -24.67 -20.18 -22.73
CA ARG A 218 -24.79 -21.37 -23.60
C ARG A 218 -26.07 -21.43 -24.43
N ARG A 219 -26.93 -20.41 -24.42
CA ARG A 219 -28.19 -20.38 -25.16
C ARG A 219 -28.29 -19.33 -26.25
N ILE A 220 -27.17 -18.79 -26.71
CA ILE A 220 -27.12 -17.94 -27.91
C ILE A 220 -26.13 -18.62 -28.86
N LYS A 221 -26.62 -19.55 -29.60
CA LYS A 221 -26.11 -20.05 -30.89
C LYS A 221 -27.31 -20.21 -31.81
#